data_7a12650ffb6252d8a5c9d9ba7de1746e
#
_entry.id   7a12650ffb6252d8a5c9d9ba7de1746e
#
_cell.length_a   1.000
_cell.length_b   1.000
_cell.length_c   1.000
_cell.angle_alpha   90.00
_cell.angle_beta   90.00
_cell.angle_gamma   90.00
#
_symmetry.space_group_name_H-M   'P 1'
#
loop_
_entity.id
_entity.type
_entity.pdbx_description
1 polymer ?
#
loop_
_entity_poly.entity_id
_entity_poly.type
_entity_poly.pdbx_seq_one_letter_code
_entity_poly.pdbx_strand_id
1 'polypeptide(L)'
;MKPFGHKASQLNVECPEIQASTLEEVVDFGLDWLAAKQIQPPFIIDDAGIFIEALQDFPGVYSRYVYDTIGLNGVLKQMEGLEDRTTTFKCVLGLMLEDGTKHKFVGECKGNLIHEMRGSGGFGYDPIFIPDNFDKTFSELSPDEKNSVSHRGQAMKKVVNFLSELE
;
A
#
# COMPACT_ATOMS: atom_id res chain seq x y z
N MET A 1 -16.25 -3.96 -1.12
CA MET A 1 -17.02 -4.52 0.01
C MET A 1 -18.53 -4.68 -0.25
N LYS A 2 -19.01 -4.50 -1.47
CA LYS A 2 -20.44 -4.72 -1.80
C LYS A 2 -20.94 -6.18 -1.85
N PRO A 3 -20.11 -7.24 -2.05
CA PRO A 3 -20.64 -8.60 -2.14
C PRO A 3 -21.20 -9.15 -0.83
N PHE A 4 -20.80 -8.60 0.33
CA PHE A 4 -21.13 -9.15 1.66
C PHE A 4 -21.95 -8.20 2.54
N GLY A 5 -22.60 -7.19 1.95
CA GLY A 5 -23.48 -6.28 2.71
C GLY A 5 -22.76 -5.26 3.61
N HIS A 6 -21.47 -5.34 3.78
CA HIS A 6 -20.70 -4.37 4.58
C HIS A 6 -20.58 -3.03 3.87
N LYS A 7 -20.79 -1.95 4.62
CA LYS A 7 -20.57 -0.58 4.16
C LYS A 7 -19.32 -0.03 4.84
N ALA A 8 -18.39 0.49 4.06
CA ALA A 8 -17.24 1.22 4.57
C ALA A 8 -17.44 2.72 4.33
N SER A 9 -17.11 3.53 5.32
CA SER A 9 -17.03 4.99 5.22
C SER A 9 -15.62 5.44 5.56
N GLN A 10 -15.14 6.51 4.90
CA GLN A 10 -13.86 7.09 5.22
C GLN A 10 -13.94 7.81 6.56
N LEU A 11 -12.96 7.56 7.41
CA LEU A 11 -12.77 8.26 8.67
C LEU A 11 -11.70 9.33 8.49
N ASN A 12 -12.06 10.60 8.67
CA ASN A 12 -11.11 11.71 8.60
C ASN A 12 -10.46 11.92 9.98
N VAL A 13 -9.48 11.07 10.27
CA VAL A 13 -8.63 11.17 11.46
C VAL A 13 -7.19 11.11 11.01
N GLU A 14 -6.41 12.13 11.38
CA GLU A 14 -4.97 12.14 11.11
C GLU A 14 -4.26 11.30 12.17
N CYS A 15 -3.76 10.14 11.74
CA CYS A 15 -2.88 9.30 12.55
C CYS A 15 -1.44 9.81 12.37
N PRO A 16 -0.65 9.96 13.46
CA PRO A 16 0.76 10.33 13.34
C PRO A 16 1.55 9.29 12.54
N GLU A 17 2.36 9.76 11.61
CA GLU A 17 3.33 8.90 10.92
C GLU A 17 4.53 8.69 11.85
N ILE A 18 4.79 7.45 12.22
CA ILE A 18 5.94 7.08 13.04
C ILE A 18 7.13 6.64 12.19
N GLN A 19 8.32 6.78 12.72
CA GLN A 19 9.49 6.09 12.16
C GLN A 19 9.45 4.62 12.59
N ALA A 20 9.48 3.72 11.63
CA ALA A 20 9.40 2.28 11.85
C ALA A 20 10.29 1.55 10.84
N SER A 21 10.54 0.27 11.09
CA SER A 21 11.31 -0.59 10.20
C SER A 21 10.41 -1.37 9.23
N THR A 22 9.14 -1.57 9.59
CA THR A 22 8.17 -2.34 8.80
C THR A 22 6.82 -1.63 8.71
N LEU A 23 6.07 -1.92 7.64
CA LEU A 23 4.69 -1.43 7.50
C LEU A 23 3.77 -2.01 8.59
N GLU A 24 4.06 -3.23 9.02
CA GLU A 24 3.34 -3.90 10.09
C GLU A 24 3.41 -3.14 11.42
N GLU A 25 4.58 -2.58 11.76
CA GLU A 25 4.78 -1.74 12.95
C GLU A 25 3.98 -0.43 12.86
N VAL A 26 3.97 0.21 11.68
CA VAL A 26 3.18 1.42 11.42
C VAL A 26 1.70 1.15 11.61
N VAL A 27 1.21 0.04 11.04
CA VAL A 27 -0.19 -0.36 11.14
C VAL A 27 -0.57 -0.73 12.58
N ASP A 28 0.26 -1.47 13.31
CA ASP A 28 0.01 -1.78 14.72
C ASP A 28 -0.10 -0.52 15.57
N PHE A 29 0.83 0.42 15.39
CA PHE A 29 0.76 1.71 16.07
C PHE A 29 -0.54 2.46 15.72
N GLY A 30 -0.92 2.50 14.45
CA GLY A 30 -2.13 3.17 13.98
C GLY A 30 -3.40 2.58 14.59
N LEU A 31 -3.49 1.25 14.68
CA LEU A 31 -4.63 0.57 15.32
C LEU A 31 -4.74 0.95 16.81
N ASP A 32 -3.61 0.92 17.54
CA ASP A 32 -3.60 1.30 18.96
C ASP A 32 -3.91 2.77 19.18
N TRP A 33 -3.37 3.63 18.32
CA TRP A 33 -3.61 5.08 18.40
C TRP A 33 -5.09 5.42 18.16
N LEU A 34 -5.73 4.81 17.15
CA LEU A 34 -7.15 5.00 16.88
C LEU A 34 -8.03 4.50 18.05
N ALA A 35 -7.68 3.35 18.62
CA ALA A 35 -8.37 2.81 19.80
C ALA A 35 -8.24 3.76 21.01
N ALA A 36 -7.04 4.30 21.24
CA ALA A 36 -6.79 5.30 22.29
C ALA A 36 -7.56 6.62 22.09
N LYS A 37 -7.90 6.96 20.84
CA LYS A 37 -8.78 8.08 20.47
C LYS A 37 -10.25 7.74 20.60
N GLN A 38 -10.60 6.56 21.13
CA GLN A 38 -11.97 6.08 21.32
C GLN A 38 -12.77 5.95 20.02
N ILE A 39 -12.06 5.74 18.90
CA ILE A 39 -12.70 5.37 17.63
C ILE A 39 -13.33 4.01 17.81
N GLN A 40 -14.62 3.93 17.53
CA GLN A 40 -15.38 2.69 17.73
C GLN A 40 -15.05 1.67 16.62
N PRO A 41 -14.62 0.45 16.96
CA PRO A 41 -14.46 -0.63 15.99
C PRO A 41 -15.83 -1.13 15.47
N PRO A 42 -15.89 -1.84 14.33
CA PRO A 42 -14.71 -2.24 13.56
C PRO A 42 -14.16 -1.09 12.67
N PHE A 43 -12.86 -1.00 12.57
CA PHE A 43 -12.20 -0.06 11.66
C PHE A 43 -10.99 -0.69 10.99
N ILE A 44 -10.62 -0.14 9.83
CA ILE A 44 -9.46 -0.55 9.03
C ILE A 44 -8.53 0.65 8.87
N ILE A 45 -7.23 0.39 8.98
CA ILE A 45 -6.14 1.30 8.59
C ILE A 45 -5.25 0.60 7.58
N ASP A 46 -4.67 1.35 6.65
CA ASP A 46 -3.66 0.81 5.74
C ASP A 46 -2.37 1.63 5.76
N ASP A 47 -1.27 0.93 5.54
CA ASP A 47 0.01 1.53 5.20
C ASP A 47 0.62 0.78 4.03
N ALA A 48 1.29 1.51 3.14
CA ALA A 48 1.84 0.95 1.92
C ALA A 48 3.16 1.62 1.53
N GLY A 49 4.03 0.82 0.92
CA GLY A 49 5.32 1.30 0.45
C GLY A 49 5.79 0.60 -0.81
N ILE A 50 6.79 1.20 -1.44
CA ILE A 50 7.53 0.63 -2.54
C ILE A 50 8.92 0.21 -2.06
N PHE A 51 9.32 -1.00 -2.41
CA PHE A 51 10.56 -1.64 -1.97
C PHE A 51 11.38 -1.96 -3.20
N ILE A 52 12.51 -1.26 -3.38
CA ILE A 52 13.37 -1.34 -4.57
C ILE A 52 14.60 -2.18 -4.20
N GLU A 53 14.75 -3.39 -4.77
CA GLU A 53 15.80 -4.33 -4.39
C GLU A 53 17.21 -3.74 -4.55
N ALA A 54 17.49 -3.06 -5.68
CA ALA A 54 18.78 -2.41 -5.92
C ALA A 54 19.14 -1.31 -4.90
N LEU A 55 18.16 -0.77 -4.18
CA LEU A 55 18.33 0.24 -3.14
C LEU A 55 18.15 -0.37 -1.72
N GLN A 56 18.28 -1.69 -1.57
CA GLN A 56 18.12 -2.41 -0.29
C GLN A 56 16.76 -2.15 0.35
N ASP A 57 15.72 -2.29 -0.46
CA ASP A 57 14.31 -2.08 -0.10
C ASP A 57 13.94 -0.62 0.26
N PHE A 58 14.86 0.35 0.02
CA PHE A 58 14.49 1.78 0.12
C PHE A 58 13.56 2.17 -1.05
N PRO A 59 12.57 3.07 -0.87
CA PRO A 59 12.24 3.81 0.35
C PRO A 59 11.40 3.04 1.40
N GLY A 60 10.77 1.91 1.07
CA GLY A 60 10.05 1.08 2.02
C GLY A 60 8.97 1.85 2.80
N VAL A 61 9.03 1.82 4.13
CA VAL A 61 8.08 2.54 5.01
C VAL A 61 8.10 4.06 4.82
N TYR A 62 9.17 4.62 4.26
CA TYR A 62 9.34 6.05 4.00
C TYR A 62 8.88 6.48 2.60
N SER A 63 8.13 5.63 1.89
CA SER A 63 7.71 5.89 0.50
C SER A 63 6.99 7.22 0.34
N ARG A 64 6.09 7.59 1.25
CA ARG A 64 5.39 8.87 1.23
C ARG A 64 6.35 10.05 1.42
N TYR A 65 7.22 9.97 2.41
CA TYR A 65 8.20 11.03 2.70
C TYR A 65 9.16 11.25 1.52
N VAL A 66 9.66 10.17 0.91
CA VAL A 66 10.54 10.23 -0.26
C VAL A 66 9.82 10.84 -1.46
N TYR A 67 8.58 10.43 -1.70
CA TYR A 67 7.75 11.01 -2.76
C TYR A 67 7.53 12.52 -2.57
N ASP A 68 7.20 12.96 -1.36
CA ASP A 68 6.93 14.36 -1.04
C ASP A 68 8.20 15.23 -1.04
N THR A 69 9.39 14.65 -0.90
CA THR A 69 10.67 15.38 -0.85
C THR A 69 11.40 15.42 -2.19
N ILE A 70 11.76 14.26 -2.75
CA ILE A 70 12.54 14.19 -4.00
C ILE A 70 11.69 13.80 -5.21
N GLY A 71 10.48 13.30 -5.00
CA GLY A 71 9.55 12.91 -6.05
C GLY A 71 10.04 11.76 -6.92
N LEU A 72 9.27 11.45 -7.98
CA LEU A 72 9.62 10.38 -8.92
C LEU A 72 10.93 10.65 -9.65
N ASN A 73 11.20 11.89 -10.02
CA ASN A 73 12.46 12.25 -10.69
C ASN A 73 13.67 11.97 -9.80
N GLY A 74 13.57 12.24 -8.49
CA GLY A 74 14.63 11.94 -7.53
C GLY A 74 14.86 10.44 -7.39
N VAL A 75 13.81 9.64 -7.35
CA VAL A 75 13.90 8.18 -7.30
C VAL A 75 14.52 7.62 -8.59
N LEU A 76 14.07 8.07 -9.76
CA LEU A 76 14.63 7.65 -11.04
C LEU A 76 16.13 8.02 -11.16
N LYS A 77 16.51 9.19 -10.64
CA LYS A 77 17.93 9.62 -10.59
C LYS A 77 18.78 8.69 -9.72
N GLN A 78 18.26 8.23 -8.57
CA GLN A 78 18.97 7.27 -7.73
C GLN A 78 19.14 5.91 -8.42
N MET A 79 18.26 5.59 -9.37
CA MET A 79 18.29 4.37 -10.15
C MET A 79 19.17 4.45 -11.41
N GLU A 80 19.79 5.60 -11.70
CA GLU A 80 20.70 5.76 -12.84
C GLU A 80 21.90 4.82 -12.72
N GLY A 81 22.21 4.09 -13.79
CA GLY A 81 23.31 3.13 -13.84
C GLY A 81 23.06 1.79 -13.12
N LEU A 82 21.91 1.61 -12.49
CA LEU A 82 21.51 0.34 -11.90
C LEU A 82 20.70 -0.48 -12.92
N GLU A 83 21.16 -1.72 -13.17
CA GLU A 83 20.49 -2.64 -14.10
C GLU A 83 19.31 -3.34 -13.45
N ASP A 84 19.43 -3.71 -12.15
CA ASP A 84 18.34 -4.33 -11.40
C ASP A 84 17.27 -3.28 -11.12
N ARG A 85 16.08 -3.54 -11.67
CA ARG A 85 14.90 -2.69 -11.54
C ARG A 85 13.80 -3.36 -10.72
N THR A 86 14.09 -4.53 -10.16
CA THR A 86 13.13 -5.34 -9.39
C THR A 86 12.59 -4.53 -8.21
N THR A 87 11.29 -4.51 -8.12
CA THR A 87 10.57 -3.65 -7.17
C THR A 87 9.30 -4.33 -6.72
N THR A 88 8.98 -4.22 -5.44
CA THR A 88 7.75 -4.72 -4.86
C THR A 88 6.96 -3.59 -4.24
N PHE A 89 5.69 -3.44 -4.63
CA PHE A 89 4.72 -2.71 -3.82
C PHE A 89 4.15 -3.61 -2.75
N LYS A 90 4.10 -3.14 -1.52
CA LYS A 90 3.51 -3.84 -0.38
C LYS A 90 2.49 -2.96 0.32
N CYS A 91 1.37 -3.55 0.73
CA CYS A 91 0.36 -2.92 1.57
C CYS A 91 0.05 -3.82 2.75
N VAL A 92 -0.05 -3.25 3.92
CA VAL A 92 -0.54 -3.90 5.12
C VAL A 92 -1.86 -3.24 5.51
N LEU A 93 -2.94 -4.03 5.55
CA LEU A 93 -4.22 -3.60 6.11
C LEU A 93 -4.34 -4.14 7.52
N GLY A 94 -4.56 -3.25 8.47
CA GLY A 94 -4.89 -3.60 9.85
C GLY A 94 -6.38 -3.47 10.10
N LEU A 95 -6.98 -4.48 10.68
CA LEU A 95 -8.40 -4.51 11.07
C LEU A 95 -8.49 -4.65 12.58
N MET A 96 -9.22 -3.74 13.23
CA MET A 96 -9.67 -3.87 14.62
C MET A 96 -11.11 -4.35 14.63
N LEU A 97 -11.40 -5.47 15.29
CA LEU A 97 -12.77 -5.97 15.49
C LEU A 97 -13.42 -5.37 16.75
N GLU A 98 -14.74 -5.55 16.88
CA GLU A 98 -15.52 -5.03 18.02
C GLU A 98 -15.05 -5.56 19.38
N ASP A 99 -14.50 -6.77 19.43
CA ASP A 99 -13.93 -7.38 20.64
C ASP A 99 -12.50 -6.87 20.96
N GLY A 100 -11.96 -5.96 20.16
CA GLY A 100 -10.63 -5.39 20.31
C GLY A 100 -9.52 -6.26 19.70
N THR A 101 -9.83 -7.38 19.05
CA THR A 101 -8.81 -8.18 18.35
C THR A 101 -8.32 -7.49 17.10
N LYS A 102 -7.00 -7.65 16.83
CA LYS A 102 -6.32 -7.07 15.69
C LYS A 102 -5.93 -8.14 14.68
N HIS A 103 -6.18 -7.85 13.41
CA HIS A 103 -5.76 -8.70 12.30
C HIS A 103 -4.99 -7.86 11.28
N LYS A 104 -3.95 -8.46 10.68
CA LYS A 104 -3.16 -7.82 9.62
C LYS A 104 -3.21 -8.66 8.35
N PHE A 105 -3.39 -7.99 7.22
CA PHE A 105 -3.48 -8.60 5.90
C PHE A 105 -2.49 -7.94 4.96
N VAL A 106 -1.54 -8.72 4.48
CA VAL A 106 -0.47 -8.24 3.60
C VAL A 106 -0.82 -8.56 2.15
N GLY A 107 -0.72 -7.56 1.30
CA GLY A 107 -0.78 -7.72 -0.15
C GLY A 107 0.51 -7.19 -0.78
N GLU A 108 1.01 -7.89 -1.78
CA GLU A 108 2.23 -7.55 -2.51
C GLU A 108 1.98 -7.60 -4.02
N CYS A 109 2.63 -6.70 -4.74
CA CYS A 109 2.66 -6.70 -6.20
C CYS A 109 4.11 -6.51 -6.65
N LYS A 110 4.67 -7.55 -7.26
CA LYS A 110 6.02 -7.51 -7.83
C LYS A 110 6.00 -6.93 -9.23
N GLY A 111 7.11 -6.33 -9.62
CA GLY A 111 7.30 -5.75 -10.93
C GLY A 111 8.63 -5.04 -11.06
N ASN A 112 8.70 -4.08 -11.97
CA ASN A 112 9.93 -3.37 -12.26
C ASN A 112 9.70 -1.87 -12.36
N LEU A 113 10.69 -1.08 -11.92
CA LEU A 113 10.75 0.33 -12.21
C LEU A 113 11.21 0.57 -13.66
N ILE A 114 10.54 1.46 -14.35
CA ILE A 114 10.93 1.93 -15.67
C ILE A 114 11.84 3.16 -15.59
N HIS A 115 12.43 3.57 -16.72
CA HIS A 115 13.40 4.66 -16.76
C HIS A 115 12.78 6.05 -16.85
N GLU A 116 11.51 6.13 -17.24
CA GLU A 116 10.77 7.38 -17.43
C GLU A 116 9.31 7.21 -16.99
N MET A 117 8.65 8.30 -16.61
CA MET A 117 7.25 8.27 -16.22
C MET A 117 6.35 8.01 -17.43
N ARG A 118 5.36 7.12 -17.27
CA ARG A 118 4.31 6.85 -18.26
C ARG A 118 2.93 6.81 -17.60
N GLY A 119 1.95 7.35 -18.33
CA GLY A 119 0.56 7.42 -17.88
C GLY A 119 0.28 8.64 -17.00
N SER A 120 -1.00 8.91 -16.77
CA SER A 120 -1.50 10.06 -16.01
C SER A 120 -2.50 9.68 -14.91
N GLY A 121 -2.87 8.42 -14.82
CA GLY A 121 -3.77 7.91 -13.79
C GLY A 121 -3.04 7.53 -12.50
N GLY A 122 -3.82 7.14 -11.48
CA GLY A 122 -3.28 6.67 -10.21
C GLY A 122 -2.67 7.78 -9.37
N PHE A 123 -1.71 7.39 -8.51
CA PHE A 123 -1.02 8.30 -7.58
C PHE A 123 0.35 7.75 -7.18
N GLY A 124 1.16 8.59 -6.55
CA GLY A 124 2.47 8.20 -6.01
C GLY A 124 3.42 7.64 -7.07
N TYR A 125 3.89 6.43 -6.87
CA TYR A 125 4.87 5.76 -7.73
C TYR A 125 4.27 5.04 -8.95
N ASP A 126 2.98 5.10 -9.16
CA ASP A 126 2.27 4.43 -10.25
C ASP A 126 2.86 4.70 -11.64
N PRO A 127 3.32 5.95 -11.98
CA PRO A 127 3.84 6.26 -13.31
C PRO A 127 5.18 5.59 -13.66
N ILE A 128 5.90 5.05 -12.68
CA ILE A 128 7.23 4.45 -12.89
C ILE A 128 7.28 2.95 -12.63
N PHE A 129 6.16 2.31 -12.30
CA PHE A 129 6.10 0.89 -11.95
C PHE A 129 5.24 0.10 -12.93
N ILE A 130 5.82 -0.97 -13.48
CA ILE A 130 5.12 -1.98 -14.30
C ILE A 130 5.03 -3.27 -13.49
N PRO A 131 3.81 -3.76 -13.18
CA PRO A 131 3.66 -5.05 -12.51
C PRO A 131 4.08 -6.21 -13.41
N ASP A 132 4.51 -7.31 -12.81
CA ASP A 132 4.88 -8.51 -13.55
C ASP A 132 3.72 -8.99 -14.43
N ASN A 133 4.08 -9.49 -15.64
CA ASN A 133 3.15 -9.93 -16.69
C ASN A 133 2.29 -8.82 -17.32
N PHE A 134 2.67 -7.55 -17.12
CA PHE A 134 2.07 -6.41 -17.79
C PHE A 134 3.12 -5.66 -18.61
N ASP A 135 2.66 -4.86 -19.57
CA ASP A 135 3.46 -3.93 -20.38
C ASP A 135 3.13 -2.46 -20.10
N LYS A 136 2.16 -2.23 -19.21
CA LYS A 136 1.64 -0.94 -18.80
C LYS A 136 2.00 -0.64 -17.34
N THR A 137 2.26 0.64 -17.07
CA THR A 137 2.42 1.11 -15.69
C THR A 137 1.09 1.07 -14.93
N PHE A 138 1.15 1.12 -13.61
CA PHE A 138 -0.06 1.29 -12.79
C PHE A 138 -0.86 2.54 -13.18
N SER A 139 -0.20 3.60 -13.67
CA SER A 139 -0.86 4.81 -14.17
C SER A 139 -1.57 4.63 -15.51
N GLU A 140 -1.18 3.64 -16.31
CA GLU A 140 -1.77 3.32 -17.61
C GLU A 140 -2.88 2.27 -17.52
N LEU A 141 -2.98 1.54 -16.39
CA LEU A 141 -4.04 0.56 -16.15
C LEU A 141 -5.36 1.27 -15.78
N SER A 142 -6.48 0.67 -16.18
CA SER A 142 -7.77 1.07 -15.65
C SER A 142 -7.86 0.79 -14.14
N PRO A 143 -8.73 1.49 -13.39
CA PRO A 143 -8.91 1.22 -11.96
C PRO A 143 -9.24 -0.24 -11.66
N ASP A 144 -10.03 -0.91 -12.46
CA ASP A 144 -10.41 -2.31 -12.28
C ASP A 144 -9.24 -3.26 -12.54
N GLU A 145 -8.48 -3.04 -13.62
CA GLU A 145 -7.25 -3.80 -13.91
C GLU A 145 -6.25 -3.66 -12.76
N LYS A 146 -5.98 -2.41 -12.34
CA LYS A 146 -5.06 -2.13 -11.23
C LYS A 146 -5.54 -2.80 -9.93
N ASN A 147 -6.80 -2.66 -9.56
CA ASN A 147 -7.36 -3.25 -8.34
C ASN A 147 -7.28 -4.79 -8.34
N SER A 148 -7.32 -5.43 -9.50
CA SER A 148 -7.23 -6.88 -9.61
C SER A 148 -5.84 -7.43 -9.23
N VAL A 149 -4.78 -6.65 -9.44
CA VAL A 149 -3.37 -7.09 -9.28
C VAL A 149 -2.58 -6.30 -8.24
N SER A 150 -3.03 -5.12 -7.83
CA SER A 150 -2.30 -4.27 -6.91
C SER A 150 -2.16 -4.87 -5.51
N HIS A 151 -1.09 -4.46 -4.82
CA HIS A 151 -0.83 -4.79 -3.41
C HIS A 151 -2.05 -4.51 -2.51
N ARG A 152 -2.66 -3.32 -2.64
CA ARG A 152 -3.86 -2.96 -1.86
C ARG A 152 -5.07 -3.80 -2.23
N GLY A 153 -5.28 -4.09 -3.51
CA GLY A 153 -6.35 -4.97 -3.97
C GLY A 153 -6.22 -6.39 -3.42
N GLN A 154 -5.00 -6.92 -3.37
CA GLN A 154 -4.73 -8.25 -2.81
C GLN A 154 -4.93 -8.28 -1.29
N ALA A 155 -4.45 -7.28 -0.55
CA ALA A 155 -4.68 -7.16 0.88
C ALA A 155 -6.19 -7.06 1.19
N MET A 156 -6.94 -6.26 0.42
CA MET A 156 -8.38 -6.12 0.58
C MET A 156 -9.15 -7.41 0.31
N LYS A 157 -8.74 -8.22 -0.68
CA LYS A 157 -9.33 -9.55 -0.91
C LYS A 157 -9.20 -10.44 0.32
N LYS A 158 -8.05 -10.41 0.99
CA LYS A 158 -7.82 -11.17 2.22
C LYS A 158 -8.73 -10.71 3.37
N VAL A 159 -8.93 -9.40 3.52
CA VAL A 159 -9.87 -8.83 4.50
C VAL A 159 -11.30 -9.33 4.22
N VAL A 160 -11.74 -9.24 2.96
CA VAL A 160 -13.10 -9.66 2.56
C VAL A 160 -13.32 -11.15 2.84
N ASN A 161 -12.35 -12.01 2.48
CA ASN A 161 -12.43 -13.44 2.75
C ASN A 161 -12.51 -13.71 4.27
N PHE A 162 -11.65 -13.08 5.06
CA PHE A 162 -11.67 -13.21 6.51
C PHE A 162 -13.03 -12.81 7.12
N LEU A 163 -13.58 -11.68 6.71
CA LEU A 163 -14.88 -11.22 7.21
C LEU A 163 -16.03 -12.18 6.82
N SER A 164 -15.93 -12.81 5.63
CA SER A 164 -16.94 -13.81 5.20
C SER A 164 -16.88 -15.12 5.97
N GLU A 165 -15.75 -15.41 6.63
CA GLU A 165 -15.60 -16.61 7.49
C GLU A 165 -16.11 -16.37 8.93
N LEU A 166 -16.33 -15.10 9.31
CA LEU A 166 -16.87 -14.71 10.60
C LEU A 166 -18.40 -14.69 10.65
N GLU A 167 -19.07 -14.68 9.47
CA GLU A 167 -20.53 -14.72 9.33
C GLU A 167 -21.05 -16.18 9.39
#